data_5829d50a3ffca9cd99bc34cfc24e3238
#
_entry.id   5829d50a3ffca9cd99bc34cfc24e3238
#
_cell.length_a   1.000
_cell.length_b   1.000
_cell.length_c   1.000
_cell.angle_alpha   90.00
_cell.angle_beta   90.00
_cell.angle_gamma   90.00
#
_symmetry.space_group_name_H-M   'P 1'
#
loop_
_entity.id
_entity.type
_entity.pdbx_description
1 polymer ?
#
loop_
_entity_poly.entity_id
_entity_poly.type
_entity_poly.pdbx_seq_one_letter_code
_entity_poly.pdbx_strand_id
1 'polypeptide(L)'
;LFSDHWSPKVIAEMNDYQFKLVKIEGEFVWHDHGHTDEVFIVLEGSMNIEFEDRTITLNAGEMHVVPKGTRHRPFAESECKVMLVEPRGVINTGKAEGDLKADNDVWI
;
A
#
# COMPACT_ATOMS: atom_id res chain seq x y z
N LEU A 1 6.95 1.86 -16.37
CA LEU A 1 8.19 1.14 -16.07
C LEU A 1 7.92 -0.26 -15.51
N PHE A 2 6.74 -0.50 -14.98
CA PHE A 2 6.34 -1.82 -14.50
C PHE A 2 4.83 -1.98 -14.66
N SER A 3 4.38 -3.24 -14.71
CA SER A 3 2.97 -3.55 -14.93
C SER A 3 2.38 -4.51 -13.90
N ASP A 4 3.21 -5.10 -13.04
CA ASP A 4 2.74 -6.02 -12.01
C ASP A 4 1.94 -5.27 -10.92
N HIS A 5 0.95 -5.95 -10.36
CA HIS A 5 0.10 -5.38 -9.33
C HIS A 5 0.55 -5.84 -7.94
N TRP A 6 0.27 -5.04 -6.93
CA TRP A 6 0.53 -5.33 -5.51
C TRP A 6 2.00 -5.54 -5.19
N SER A 7 2.90 -5.07 -6.05
CA SER A 7 4.33 -5.25 -5.90
C SER A 7 5.01 -3.88 -5.85
N PRO A 8 5.15 -3.28 -4.67
CA PRO A 8 5.71 -1.93 -4.53
C PRO A 8 7.16 -1.85 -5.01
N LYS A 9 7.49 -0.74 -5.68
CA LYS A 9 8.84 -0.44 -6.15
C LYS A 9 9.32 0.82 -5.47
N VAL A 10 10.49 0.77 -4.87
CA VAL A 10 11.10 1.93 -4.22
C VAL A 10 11.56 2.93 -5.28
N ILE A 11 11.20 4.19 -5.13
CA ILE A 11 11.62 5.25 -6.04
C ILE A 11 12.53 6.27 -5.35
N ALA A 12 12.47 6.38 -4.03
CA ALA A 12 13.27 7.34 -3.27
C ALA A 12 13.32 6.93 -1.81
N GLU A 13 14.30 7.47 -1.10
CA GLU A 13 14.39 7.31 0.34
C GLU A 13 14.67 8.66 0.98
N MET A 14 14.11 8.86 2.17
CA MET A 14 14.39 10.03 2.99
C MET A 14 14.50 9.55 4.44
N ASN A 15 15.68 9.73 5.04
CA ASN A 15 16.00 9.17 6.36
C ASN A 15 15.80 7.65 6.29
N ASP A 16 15.02 7.08 7.20
CA ASP A 16 14.73 5.65 7.20
C ASP A 16 13.45 5.31 6.45
N TYR A 17 12.87 6.27 5.72
CA TYR A 17 11.60 6.09 5.00
C TYR A 17 11.84 5.84 3.53
N GLN A 18 10.99 4.98 2.97
CA GLN A 18 10.98 4.69 1.54
C GLN A 18 9.69 5.22 0.92
N PHE A 19 9.84 5.81 -0.27
CA PHE A 19 8.72 6.18 -1.12
C PHE A 19 8.59 5.11 -2.18
N LYS A 20 7.43 4.47 -2.24
CA LYS A 20 7.21 3.34 -3.13
C LYS A 20 6.05 3.61 -4.06
N LEU A 21 6.18 3.21 -5.31
CA LEU A 21 5.06 3.22 -6.26
C LEU A 21 4.51 1.82 -6.38
N VAL A 22 3.19 1.71 -6.40
CA VAL A 22 2.52 0.43 -6.57
C VAL A 22 1.29 0.62 -7.44
N LYS A 23 1.05 -0.34 -8.34
CA LYS A 23 -0.20 -0.43 -9.10
C LYS A 23 -1.06 -1.48 -8.43
N ILE A 24 -2.32 -1.14 -8.20
CA ILE A 24 -3.25 -2.06 -7.55
C ILE A 24 -4.49 -2.24 -8.39
N GLU A 25 -5.04 -3.45 -8.35
CA GLU A 25 -6.32 -3.79 -8.96
C GLU A 25 -6.86 -5.03 -8.26
N GLY A 26 -8.17 -5.05 -8.01
CA GLY A 26 -8.78 -6.13 -7.26
C GLY A 26 -8.58 -5.98 -5.76
N GLU A 27 -8.73 -7.08 -5.04
CA GLU A 27 -8.67 -7.10 -3.59
C GLU A 27 -7.31 -7.59 -3.10
N PHE A 28 -6.81 -6.92 -2.07
CA PHE A 28 -5.63 -7.38 -1.35
C PHE A 28 -6.06 -8.27 -0.18
N VAL A 29 -5.11 -8.64 0.68
CA VAL A 29 -5.39 -9.44 1.87
C VAL A 29 -5.64 -8.54 3.07
N TRP A 30 -6.42 -9.03 4.03
CA TRP A 30 -6.54 -8.38 5.33
C TRP A 30 -5.20 -8.50 6.05
N HIS A 31 -4.67 -7.38 6.51
CA HIS A 31 -3.37 -7.37 7.20
C HIS A 31 -3.24 -6.13 8.08
N ASP A 32 -2.18 -6.11 8.86
CA ASP A 32 -1.76 -4.92 9.59
C ASP A 32 -0.23 -4.81 9.57
N HIS A 33 0.26 -3.63 9.94
CA HIS A 33 1.68 -3.38 10.13
C HIS A 33 1.87 -3.04 11.60
N GLY A 34 2.35 -4.00 12.38
CA GLY A 34 2.37 -3.91 13.84
C GLY A 34 3.35 -2.87 14.40
N HIS A 35 4.29 -2.40 13.59
CA HIS A 35 5.37 -1.54 14.07
C HIS A 35 5.36 -0.12 13.50
N THR A 36 4.50 0.17 12.54
CA THR A 36 4.52 1.46 11.88
C THR A 36 3.18 1.84 11.29
N ASP A 37 2.97 3.14 11.16
CA ASP A 37 1.91 3.68 10.34
C ASP A 37 2.25 3.49 8.86
N GLU A 38 1.25 3.55 8.01
CA GLU A 38 1.43 3.46 6.56
C GLU A 38 0.63 4.55 5.89
N VAL A 39 1.23 5.24 4.91
CA VAL A 39 0.54 6.31 4.18
C VAL A 39 0.22 5.84 2.77
N PHE A 40 -1.05 6.00 2.37
CA PHE A 40 -1.52 5.76 1.01
C PHE A 40 -1.80 7.11 0.36
N ILE A 41 -1.18 7.37 -0.78
CA ILE A 41 -1.40 8.58 -1.57
C ILE A 41 -1.80 8.14 -2.98
N VAL A 42 -3.02 8.46 -3.40
CA VAL A 42 -3.49 8.07 -4.73
C VAL A 42 -2.98 9.09 -5.75
N LEU A 43 -2.28 8.59 -6.76
CA LEU A 43 -1.75 9.41 -7.86
C LEU A 43 -2.69 9.41 -9.06
N GLU A 44 -3.30 8.26 -9.37
CA GLU A 44 -4.18 8.11 -10.52
C GLU A 44 -5.21 7.03 -10.23
N GLY A 45 -6.46 7.30 -10.56
CA GLY A 45 -7.56 6.38 -10.30
C GLY A 45 -8.17 6.60 -8.92
N SER A 46 -8.77 5.56 -8.38
CA SER A 46 -9.31 5.57 -7.03
C SER A 46 -9.17 4.22 -6.38
N MET A 47 -9.12 4.21 -5.06
CA MET A 47 -9.02 2.98 -4.29
C MET A 47 -9.89 3.07 -3.05
N ASN A 48 -10.16 1.93 -2.45
CA ASN A 48 -10.86 1.83 -1.19
C ASN A 48 -9.95 1.14 -0.17
N ILE A 49 -10.10 1.51 1.09
CA ILE A 49 -9.46 0.81 2.19
C ILE A 49 -10.55 0.38 3.14
N GLU A 50 -10.70 -0.94 3.29
CA GLU A 50 -11.65 -1.54 4.23
C GLU A 50 -11.03 -1.67 5.60
N PHE A 51 -11.73 -1.17 6.60
CA PHE A 51 -11.41 -1.40 8.00
C PHE A 51 -12.52 -2.26 8.61
N GLU A 52 -12.35 -2.71 9.83
CA GLU A 52 -13.35 -3.56 10.46
C GLU A 52 -14.69 -2.85 10.68
N ASP A 53 -14.65 -1.53 10.86
CA ASP A 53 -15.84 -0.73 11.19
C ASP A 53 -16.30 0.19 10.05
N ARG A 54 -15.52 0.31 8.97
CA ARG A 54 -15.86 1.22 7.86
C ARG A 54 -15.00 0.96 6.64
N THR A 55 -15.42 1.55 5.53
CA THR A 55 -14.61 1.59 4.30
C THR A 55 -14.45 3.06 3.90
N ILE A 56 -13.25 3.44 3.53
CA ILE A 56 -12.98 4.78 3.00
C ILE A 56 -12.61 4.68 1.53
N THR A 57 -12.83 5.77 0.79
CA THR A 57 -12.46 5.87 -0.63
C THR A 57 -11.48 7.02 -0.79
N LEU A 58 -10.39 6.76 -1.52
CA LEU A 58 -9.41 7.78 -1.87
C LEU A 58 -9.41 7.96 -3.38
N ASN A 59 -9.56 9.20 -3.80
CA ASN A 59 -9.46 9.59 -5.21
C ASN A 59 -8.09 10.21 -5.47
N ALA A 60 -7.76 10.44 -6.75
CA ALA A 60 -6.47 11.02 -7.13
C ALA A 60 -6.20 12.31 -6.35
N GLY A 61 -5.01 12.43 -5.80
CA GLY A 61 -4.59 13.57 -4.99
C GLY A 61 -4.97 13.48 -3.52
N GLU A 62 -5.65 12.41 -3.10
CA GLU A 62 -6.04 12.21 -1.71
C GLU A 62 -5.13 11.22 -1.02
N MET A 63 -5.00 11.34 0.29
CA MET A 63 -4.15 10.46 1.09
C MET A 63 -4.83 10.09 2.40
N HIS A 64 -4.36 8.98 2.97
CA HIS A 64 -4.83 8.52 4.28
C HIS A 64 -3.68 7.85 5.01
N VAL A 65 -3.58 8.12 6.31
CA VAL A 65 -2.62 7.44 7.17
C VAL A 65 -3.32 6.29 7.88
N VAL A 66 -2.86 5.07 7.65
CA VAL A 66 -3.34 3.91 8.39
C VAL A 66 -2.45 3.75 9.62
N PRO A 67 -3.00 3.91 10.83
CA PRO A 67 -2.19 3.78 12.05
C PRO A 67 -1.66 2.36 12.23
N LYS A 68 -0.50 2.26 12.85
CA LYS A 68 0.10 0.95 13.14
C LYS A 68 -0.89 0.06 13.90
N GLY A 69 -0.85 -1.22 13.60
CA GLY A 69 -1.71 -2.22 14.23
C GLY A 69 -3.16 -2.21 13.77
N THR A 70 -3.53 -1.32 12.86
CA THR A 70 -4.90 -1.26 12.35
C THR A 70 -5.07 -2.25 11.21
N ARG A 71 -5.96 -3.21 11.41
CA ARG A 71 -6.25 -4.23 10.41
C ARG A 71 -7.04 -3.62 9.26
N HIS A 72 -6.59 -3.87 8.03
CA HIS A 72 -7.21 -3.26 6.85
C HIS A 72 -7.00 -4.11 5.60
N ARG A 73 -7.83 -3.82 4.58
CA ARG A 73 -7.73 -4.48 3.28
C ARG A 73 -7.93 -3.43 2.19
N PRO A 74 -6.89 -3.08 1.44
CA PRO A 74 -7.04 -2.21 0.27
C PRO A 74 -7.63 -2.97 -0.91
N PHE A 75 -8.42 -2.26 -1.74
CA PHE A 75 -8.92 -2.81 -3.00
C PHE A 75 -9.22 -1.69 -3.98
N ALA A 76 -9.20 -2.02 -5.27
CA ALA A 76 -9.53 -1.09 -6.34
C ALA A 76 -10.29 -1.83 -7.44
N GLU A 77 -11.37 -1.22 -7.94
CA GLU A 77 -12.17 -1.85 -9.00
C GLU A 77 -11.44 -1.85 -10.34
N SER A 78 -10.65 -0.80 -10.59
CA SER A 78 -9.80 -0.67 -11.77
C SER A 78 -8.41 -0.32 -11.33
N GLU A 79 -7.44 -0.46 -12.23
CA GLU A 79 -6.04 -0.16 -11.89
C GLU A 79 -5.92 1.24 -11.28
N CYS A 80 -5.28 1.30 -10.13
CA CYS A 80 -5.03 2.53 -9.40
C CYS A 80 -3.53 2.63 -9.13
N LYS A 81 -2.99 3.83 -9.31
CA LYS A 81 -1.57 4.10 -9.05
C LYS A 81 -1.42 4.81 -7.73
N VAL A 82 -0.63 4.23 -6.85
CA VAL A 82 -0.55 4.66 -5.45
C VAL A 82 0.90 4.86 -5.06
N MET A 83 1.16 5.89 -4.27
CA MET A 83 2.44 6.04 -3.59
C MET A 83 2.27 5.65 -2.13
N LEU A 84 3.15 4.79 -1.64
CA LEU A 84 3.24 4.43 -0.24
C LEU A 84 4.45 5.11 0.37
N VAL A 85 4.31 5.57 1.60
CA VAL A 85 5.45 6.10 2.36
C VAL A 85 5.50 5.31 3.67
N GLU A 86 6.61 4.65 3.89
CA GLU A 86 6.76 3.77 5.05
C GLU A 86 8.24 3.54 5.36
N PRO A 87 8.57 3.12 6.58
CA PRO A 87 9.96 2.81 6.93
C PRO A 87 10.51 1.69 6.06
N ARG A 88 11.83 1.65 5.92
CA ARG A 88 12.52 0.56 5.23
C ARG A 88 12.21 -0.77 5.90
N GLY A 89 12.07 -1.83 5.11
CA GLY A 89 11.89 -3.18 5.62
C GLY A 89 10.44 -3.63 5.80
N VAL A 90 9.46 -2.78 5.45
CA VAL A 90 8.05 -3.16 5.58
C VAL A 90 7.64 -4.05 4.41
N ILE A 91 7.06 -5.21 4.73
CA ILE A 91 6.55 -6.16 3.73
C ILE A 91 5.10 -5.80 3.42
N ASN A 92 4.71 -5.85 2.14
CA ASN A 92 3.41 -5.37 1.67
C ASN A 92 2.21 -6.03 2.37
N THR A 93 2.32 -7.29 2.78
CA THR A 93 1.23 -8.00 3.47
C THR A 93 1.37 -7.98 5.00
N GLY A 94 2.32 -7.23 5.54
CA GLY A 94 2.61 -7.28 6.97
C GLY A 94 3.06 -8.68 7.37
N LYS A 95 2.33 -9.31 8.30
CA LYS A 95 2.62 -10.68 8.73
C LYS A 95 1.77 -11.73 8.01
N ALA A 96 0.81 -11.28 7.17
CA ALA A 96 -0.03 -12.21 6.43
C ALA A 96 0.76 -12.89 5.32
N GLU A 97 0.41 -14.13 5.01
CA GLU A 97 0.99 -14.88 3.91
C GLU A 97 -0.02 -15.03 2.79
N GLY A 98 0.46 -15.28 1.58
CA GLY A 98 -0.42 -15.47 0.44
C GLY A 98 0.25 -15.12 -0.87
N ASP A 99 -0.47 -15.35 -1.95
CA ASP A 99 0.04 -15.14 -3.31
C ASP A 99 0.38 -13.68 -3.61
N LEU A 100 -0.19 -12.74 -2.86
CA LEU A 100 0.03 -11.32 -3.09
C LEU A 100 1.21 -10.75 -2.30
N LYS A 101 1.87 -11.57 -1.48
CA LYS A 101 3.08 -11.15 -0.77
C LYS A 101 4.20 -10.90 -1.78
N ALA A 102 4.82 -9.73 -1.70
CA ALA A 102 5.91 -9.33 -2.59
C ALA A 102 7.20 -9.14 -1.80
N ASP A 103 8.33 -9.28 -2.49
CA ASP A 103 9.63 -8.95 -1.90
C ASP A 103 9.66 -7.45 -1.56
N ASN A 104 10.32 -7.12 -0.47
CA ASN A 104 10.52 -5.73 -0.13
C ASN A 104 11.82 -5.20 -0.75
N ASP A 105 12.01 -3.88 -0.66
CA ASP A 105 13.24 -3.19 -1.08
C ASP A 105 13.58 -3.41 -2.55
N VAL A 106 12.57 -3.61 -3.39
CA VAL A 106 12.75 -3.72 -4.83
C VAL A 106 12.71 -2.32 -5.44
N TRP A 107 13.84 -1.90 -6.03
CA TRP A 107 13.95 -0.58 -6.65
C TRP A 107 13.50 -0.62 -8.10
N ILE A 108 12.95 0.50 -8.52
CA ILE A 108 12.48 0.66 -9.90
C ILE A 108 13.67 0.84 -10.86
#